data_4ef384260e64c874508b10735b6c8121
#
_entry.id   4ef384260e64c874508b10735b6c8121
#
_cell.length_a   1.000
_cell.length_b   1.000
_cell.length_c   1.000
_cell.angle_alpha   90.00
_cell.angle_beta   90.00
_cell.angle_gamma   90.00
#
_symmetry.space_group_name_H-M   'P 1'
#
loop_
_entity.id
_entity.type
_entity.pdbx_description
1 polymer ?
#
loop_
_entity_poly.entity_id
_entity_poly.type
_entity_poly.pdbx_seq_one_letter_code
_entity_poly.pdbx_strand_id
1 'polypeptide(L)'
;EKSSFLQFSVQNLGVGFINKNISRYSMDTLIQYDGYTISNLTNGETVFGEGKNVADELGLRQDTVSKTIALPFTVQIGKIIDEHNTKMFQFFYGGRVYVQNGSIPMLYAGAHYRSKKWFRMGVGVSYGGYTGLRANLYAQAVWKSFNIGIATSDVVGTIGVGKGYGCSLNLSYRFNN
;
A
#
# COMPACT_ATOMS: atom_id res chain seq x y z
N GLU A 1 -12.73 33.67 -11.22
CA GLU A 1 -11.37 33.25 -10.82
C GLU A 1 -11.26 31.73 -10.85
N LYS A 2 -10.41 31.21 -11.74
CA LYS A 2 -10.20 29.75 -11.86
C LYS A 2 -9.11 29.35 -10.86
N SER A 3 -9.45 29.13 -9.61
CA SER A 3 -8.51 28.55 -8.65
C SER A 3 -8.49 27.01 -8.82
N SER A 4 -7.57 26.53 -9.61
CA SER A 4 -7.21 25.10 -9.60
C SER A 4 -5.79 24.99 -9.09
N PHE A 5 -5.60 24.20 -8.04
CA PHE A 5 -4.29 23.98 -7.45
C PHE A 5 -3.67 22.70 -8.01
N LEU A 6 -2.45 22.83 -8.49
CA LEU A 6 -1.59 21.70 -8.77
C LEU A 6 -0.75 21.43 -7.51
N GLN A 7 -0.84 20.23 -6.97
CA GLN A 7 -0.05 19.81 -5.83
C GLN A 7 1.07 18.88 -6.30
N PHE A 8 2.27 19.16 -5.83
CA PHE A 8 3.40 18.25 -5.88
C PHE A 8 3.77 17.85 -4.46
N SER A 9 3.95 16.55 -4.22
CA SER A 9 4.39 16.06 -2.91
C SER A 9 5.36 14.89 -3.03
N VAL A 10 6.33 14.87 -2.13
CA VAL A 10 7.23 13.74 -1.91
C VAL A 10 7.07 13.32 -0.46
N GLN A 11 6.83 12.04 -0.23
CA GLN A 11 6.58 11.49 1.10
C GLN A 11 7.52 10.32 1.37
N ASN A 12 7.91 10.15 2.63
CA ASN A 12 8.76 9.05 3.11
C ASN A 12 10.18 9.03 2.48
N LEU A 13 10.70 10.16 2.02
CA LEU A 13 12.07 10.22 1.53
C LEU A 13 13.05 9.99 2.69
N GLY A 14 13.85 8.94 2.58
CA GLY A 14 14.78 8.58 3.63
C GLY A 14 15.83 7.57 3.19
N VAL A 15 16.88 7.48 3.98
CA VAL A 15 17.97 6.52 3.80
C VAL A 15 18.19 5.78 5.12
N GLY A 16 18.17 4.46 5.06
CA GLY A 16 18.49 3.60 6.19
C GLY A 16 19.96 3.15 6.13
N PHE A 17 20.69 3.35 7.22
CA PHE A 17 22.04 2.82 7.40
C PHE A 17 21.99 1.63 8.33
N ILE A 18 22.33 0.47 7.81
CA ILE A 18 22.35 -0.76 8.58
C ILE A 18 23.80 -1.09 8.89
N ASN A 19 24.19 -0.90 10.16
CA ASN A 19 25.54 -1.17 10.62
C ASN A 19 25.74 -2.67 10.90
N LYS A 20 26.99 -3.07 10.81
CA LYS A 20 27.72 -4.34 10.97
C LYS A 20 27.08 -5.59 11.61
N ASN A 21 25.85 -5.63 12.02
CA ASN A 21 25.27 -6.81 12.73
C ASN A 21 24.15 -7.50 11.94
N ILE A 22 24.13 -7.36 10.62
CA ILE A 22 23.19 -8.11 9.79
C ILE A 22 23.89 -9.32 9.23
N SER A 23 23.38 -10.48 9.62
CA SER A 23 23.72 -11.72 8.97
C SER A 23 22.99 -11.82 7.63
N ARG A 24 23.73 -11.81 6.55
CA ARG A 24 23.22 -12.10 5.21
C ARG A 24 23.41 -13.59 4.99
N TYR A 25 22.33 -14.28 4.75
CA TYR A 25 22.38 -15.67 4.28
C TYR A 25 22.22 -15.67 2.77
N SER A 26 23.19 -16.22 2.06
CA SER A 26 23.09 -16.48 0.63
C SER A 26 23.19 -17.98 0.39
N MET A 27 22.30 -18.52 -0.41
CA MET A 27 22.29 -19.91 -0.84
C MET A 27 22.48 -19.94 -2.36
N ASP A 28 23.50 -20.64 -2.81
CA ASP A 28 23.81 -20.86 -4.23
C ASP A 28 23.85 -22.37 -4.47
N THR A 29 22.72 -23.02 -4.22
CA THR A 29 22.61 -24.48 -4.29
C THR A 29 21.30 -24.87 -4.96
N LEU A 30 21.38 -25.80 -5.89
CA LEU A 30 20.21 -26.46 -6.45
C LEU A 30 19.77 -27.55 -5.46
N ILE A 31 18.63 -27.35 -4.81
CA ILE A 31 18.07 -28.39 -3.91
C ILE A 31 17.29 -29.36 -4.79
N GLN A 32 17.83 -30.57 -4.95
CA GLN A 32 17.10 -31.69 -5.52
C GLN A 32 16.53 -32.53 -4.39
N TYR A 33 15.22 -32.56 -4.30
CA TYR A 33 14.50 -33.36 -3.31
C TYR A 33 13.99 -34.64 -3.97
N ASP A 34 14.59 -35.75 -3.64
CA ASP A 34 14.23 -37.08 -4.20
C ASP A 34 13.14 -37.81 -3.37
N GLY A 35 12.55 -37.14 -2.38
CA GLY A 35 11.54 -37.70 -1.48
C GLY A 35 12.16 -38.51 -0.32
N TYR A 36 11.32 -38.81 0.68
CA TYR A 36 11.68 -39.72 1.78
C TYR A 36 11.23 -41.14 1.46
N THR A 37 12.11 -42.08 1.61
CA THR A 37 11.74 -43.51 1.57
C THR A 37 11.11 -43.89 2.90
N ILE A 38 9.91 -44.48 2.88
CA ILE A 38 9.13 -44.88 4.08
C ILE A 38 9.88 -45.89 4.95
N SER A 39 10.87 -46.58 4.38
CA SER A 39 11.75 -47.55 5.12
C SER A 39 12.52 -46.91 6.28
N ASN A 40 12.83 -45.61 6.23
CA ASN A 40 13.59 -44.93 7.26
C ASN A 40 12.72 -44.62 8.50
N LEU A 41 11.41 -44.54 8.33
CA LEU A 41 10.45 -44.30 9.40
C LEU A 41 10.21 -45.57 10.29
N THR A 42 10.34 -46.74 9.69
CA THR A 42 10.10 -48.01 10.40
C THR A 42 11.31 -48.47 11.25
N ASN A 43 12.50 -47.98 10.96
CA ASN A 43 13.71 -48.33 11.68
C ASN A 43 14.08 -47.42 12.85
N GLY A 44 13.26 -46.42 13.17
CA GLY A 44 13.50 -45.50 14.30
C GLY A 44 14.70 -44.56 14.08
N GLU A 45 15.27 -44.54 12.89
CA GLU A 45 16.33 -43.59 12.55
C GLU A 45 15.71 -42.19 12.38
N THR A 46 16.31 -41.22 13.07
CA THR A 46 15.90 -39.81 12.95
C THR A 46 16.05 -39.38 11.50
N VAL A 47 14.96 -38.91 10.89
CA VAL A 47 14.89 -38.44 9.51
C VAL A 47 15.88 -37.29 9.22
N PHE A 48 16.32 -36.64 10.26
CA PHE A 48 17.41 -35.66 10.25
C PHE A 48 18.60 -36.28 10.97
N GLY A 49 19.66 -36.59 10.22
CA GLY A 49 20.89 -37.13 10.77
C GLY A 49 21.37 -36.30 11.96
N GLU A 50 21.64 -36.98 13.09
CA GLU A 50 22.14 -36.32 14.28
C GLU A 50 23.39 -35.50 13.95
N GLY A 51 23.34 -34.21 14.21
CA GLY A 51 24.49 -33.32 14.29
C GLY A 51 24.91 -32.59 13.02
N LYS A 52 24.24 -32.72 11.90
CA LYS A 52 24.53 -31.88 10.74
C LYS A 52 23.72 -30.58 10.80
N ASN A 53 24.45 -29.48 10.82
CA ASN A 53 23.83 -28.15 10.76
C ASN A 53 23.15 -28.03 9.39
N VAL A 54 21.83 -27.89 9.36
CA VAL A 54 21.03 -27.72 8.13
C VAL A 54 21.58 -26.58 7.27
N ALA A 55 22.21 -25.59 7.90
CA ALA A 55 22.88 -24.49 7.24
C ALA A 55 24.07 -24.93 6.38
N ASP A 56 24.84 -25.91 6.86
CA ASP A 56 26.03 -26.43 6.15
C ASP A 56 25.63 -27.35 4.98
N GLU A 57 24.60 -28.17 5.15
CA GLU A 57 24.05 -29.01 4.08
C GLU A 57 23.41 -28.18 2.96
N LEU A 58 22.78 -27.06 3.30
CA LEU A 58 22.20 -26.14 2.34
C LEU A 58 23.23 -25.19 1.72
N GLY A 59 24.51 -25.27 2.11
CA GLY A 59 25.54 -24.37 1.62
C GLY A 59 25.29 -22.91 1.96
N LEU A 60 24.61 -22.64 3.09
CA LEU A 60 24.30 -21.28 3.55
C LEU A 60 25.59 -20.59 3.98
N ARG A 61 25.96 -19.56 3.24
CA ARG A 61 27.07 -18.67 3.65
C ARG A 61 26.49 -17.51 4.44
N GLN A 62 27.02 -17.33 5.65
CA GLN A 62 26.67 -16.20 6.50
C GLN A 62 27.77 -15.13 6.39
N ASP A 63 27.42 -14.01 5.82
CA ASP A 63 28.30 -12.83 5.77
C ASP A 63 27.74 -11.71 6.63
N THR A 64 28.65 -10.97 7.28
CA THR A 64 28.27 -9.77 8.03
C THR A 64 28.49 -8.55 7.15
N VAL A 65 27.44 -7.88 6.77
CA VAL A 65 27.49 -6.78 5.79
C VAL A 65 26.87 -5.52 6.38
N SER A 66 27.51 -4.39 6.12
CA SER A 66 26.88 -3.07 6.28
C SER A 66 26.15 -2.74 4.98
N LYS A 67 24.91 -2.28 5.07
CA LYS A 67 24.11 -1.94 3.89
C LYS A 67 23.43 -0.59 4.05
N THR A 68 23.58 0.25 3.04
CA THR A 68 22.78 1.45 2.90
C THR A 68 21.59 1.15 2.00
N ILE A 69 20.38 1.42 2.48
CA ILE A 69 19.15 1.21 1.74
C ILE A 69 18.38 2.52 1.60
N ALA A 70 17.94 2.83 0.39
CA ALA A 70 16.96 3.89 0.20
C ALA A 70 15.60 3.36 0.73
N LEU A 71 14.96 4.13 1.58
CA LEU A 71 13.61 3.79 2.05
C LEU A 71 12.61 3.99 0.91
N PRO A 72 11.54 3.19 0.87
CA PRO A 72 10.48 3.40 -0.09
C PRO A 72 9.89 4.80 0.06
N PHE A 73 9.82 5.55 -1.02
CA PHE A 73 9.22 6.88 -1.01
C PHE A 73 8.17 7.03 -2.10
N THR A 74 7.32 8.03 -1.95
CA THR A 74 6.22 8.28 -2.88
C THR A 74 6.36 9.67 -3.46
N VAL A 75 6.25 9.77 -4.77
CA VAL A 75 6.13 11.03 -5.49
C VAL A 75 4.73 11.14 -6.05
N GLN A 76 4.06 12.25 -5.82
CA GLN A 76 2.72 12.51 -6.33
C GLN A 76 2.64 13.90 -6.97
N ILE A 77 1.98 13.96 -8.12
CA ILE A 77 1.62 15.20 -8.78
C ILE A 77 0.17 15.11 -9.21
N GLY A 78 -0.60 16.17 -9.00
CA GLY A 78 -1.98 16.16 -9.45
C GLY A 78 -2.73 17.44 -9.10
N LYS A 79 -3.89 17.58 -9.74
CA LYS A 79 -4.87 18.59 -9.40
C LYS A 79 -5.68 18.12 -8.22
N ILE A 80 -5.72 18.92 -7.18
CA ILE A 80 -6.51 18.65 -5.96
C ILE A 80 -7.83 19.43 -5.96
N ILE A 81 -8.75 18.99 -5.12
CA ILE A 81 -9.99 19.67 -4.82
C ILE A 81 -9.69 20.89 -3.94
N ASP A 82 -10.20 22.03 -4.36
CA ASP A 82 -10.15 23.24 -3.55
C ASP A 82 -11.38 23.33 -2.64
N GLU A 83 -11.17 23.20 -1.34
CA GLU A 83 -12.25 23.27 -0.35
C GLU A 83 -12.92 24.66 -0.25
N HIS A 84 -12.22 25.72 -0.63
CA HIS A 84 -12.74 27.08 -0.64
C HIS A 84 -13.54 27.40 -1.91
N ASN A 85 -13.41 26.57 -2.92
CA ASN A 85 -14.13 26.75 -4.17
C ASN A 85 -15.62 26.43 -3.98
N THR A 86 -16.47 27.36 -4.36
CA THR A 86 -17.94 27.23 -4.24
C THR A 86 -18.59 26.44 -5.39
N LYS A 87 -17.81 26.00 -6.36
CA LYS A 87 -18.33 25.21 -7.48
C LYS A 87 -18.95 23.91 -7.01
N MET A 88 -20.11 23.60 -7.55
CA MET A 88 -20.87 22.41 -7.25
C MET A 88 -20.11 21.13 -7.66
N PHE A 89 -19.40 21.17 -8.81
CA PHE A 89 -18.58 20.09 -9.32
C PHE A 89 -17.12 20.51 -9.41
N GLN A 90 -16.26 19.63 -8.92
CA GLN A 90 -14.81 19.78 -9.02
C GLN A 90 -14.22 18.45 -9.49
N PHE A 91 -13.25 18.53 -10.42
CA PHE A 91 -12.54 17.36 -10.89
C PHE A 91 -11.13 17.37 -10.32
N PHE A 92 -10.67 16.19 -9.92
CA PHE A 92 -9.30 15.92 -9.47
C PHE A 92 -8.69 14.82 -10.33
N TYR A 93 -7.40 14.91 -10.56
CA TYR A 93 -6.67 13.91 -11.31
C TYR A 93 -5.18 14.04 -11.02
N GLY A 94 -4.43 12.97 -11.20
CA GLY A 94 -2.99 12.99 -11.00
C GLY A 94 -2.35 11.65 -11.18
N GLY A 95 -1.05 11.63 -10.87
CA GLY A 95 -0.23 10.45 -10.84
C GLY A 95 0.52 10.34 -9.52
N ARG A 96 0.74 9.11 -9.11
CA ARG A 96 1.56 8.74 -7.95
C ARG A 96 2.52 7.65 -8.36
N VAL A 97 3.75 7.78 -7.94
CA VAL A 97 4.78 6.75 -8.15
C VAL A 97 5.32 6.32 -6.79
N TYR A 98 5.22 5.05 -6.51
CA TYR A 98 5.91 4.44 -5.37
C TYR A 98 7.29 4.02 -5.83
N VAL A 99 8.33 4.63 -5.31
CA VAL A 99 9.71 4.30 -5.66
C VAL A 99 10.20 3.20 -4.74
N GLN A 100 9.98 1.98 -5.20
CA GLN A 100 10.39 0.73 -4.54
C GLN A 100 10.61 -0.32 -5.63
N ASN A 101 11.46 -1.31 -5.39
CA ASN A 101 11.67 -2.40 -6.35
C ASN A 101 10.35 -3.10 -6.70
N GLY A 102 10.01 -3.14 -7.99
CA GLY A 102 8.78 -3.76 -8.47
C GLY A 102 7.51 -2.90 -8.35
N SER A 103 7.63 -1.61 -8.06
CA SER A 103 6.46 -0.72 -7.99
C SER A 103 6.00 -0.28 -9.39
N ILE A 104 4.69 -0.12 -9.52
CA ILE A 104 4.03 0.34 -10.74
C ILE A 104 3.48 1.74 -10.49
N PRO A 105 3.65 2.69 -11.42
CA PRO A 105 3.01 3.99 -11.34
C PRO A 105 1.49 3.85 -11.25
N MET A 106 0.85 4.73 -10.51
CA MET A 106 -0.59 4.79 -10.34
C MET A 106 -1.11 6.12 -10.89
N LEU A 107 -2.13 6.05 -11.73
CA LEU A 107 -2.89 7.19 -12.20
C LEU A 107 -4.24 7.20 -11.48
N TYR A 108 -4.75 8.38 -11.21
CA TYR A 108 -6.07 8.53 -10.61
C TYR A 108 -6.80 9.74 -11.18
N ALA A 109 -8.12 9.62 -11.23
CA ALA A 109 -9.01 10.71 -11.60
C ALA A 109 -10.35 10.56 -10.87
N GLY A 110 -11.04 11.67 -10.69
CA GLY A 110 -12.35 11.62 -10.05
C GLY A 110 -13.08 12.95 -10.09
N ALA A 111 -14.29 12.91 -9.57
CA ALA A 111 -15.16 14.05 -9.42
C ALA A 111 -15.68 14.16 -8.00
N HIS A 112 -15.76 15.38 -7.56
CA HIS A 112 -16.33 15.77 -6.28
C HIS A 112 -17.57 16.62 -6.54
N TYR A 113 -18.67 16.25 -5.91
CA TYR A 113 -19.92 16.99 -5.92
C TYR A 113 -20.20 17.57 -4.53
N ARG A 114 -20.48 18.85 -4.49
CA ARG A 114 -20.85 19.57 -3.27
C ARG A 114 -22.26 20.12 -3.41
N SER A 115 -23.21 19.50 -2.73
CA SER A 115 -24.57 20.02 -2.62
C SER A 115 -24.68 20.86 -1.38
N LYS A 116 -24.77 22.19 -1.53
CA LYS A 116 -24.85 23.13 -0.40
C LYS A 116 -23.64 23.00 0.56
N LYS A 117 -23.72 23.60 1.74
CA LYS A 117 -22.63 23.59 2.72
C LYS A 117 -22.55 22.30 3.56
N TRP A 118 -23.60 21.51 3.54
CA TRP A 118 -23.73 20.39 4.48
C TRP A 118 -23.49 19.00 3.87
N PHE A 119 -23.50 18.83 2.55
CA PHE A 119 -23.33 17.53 1.92
C PHE A 119 -22.29 17.55 0.81
N ARG A 120 -21.43 16.57 0.82
CA ARG A 120 -20.38 16.34 -0.16
C ARG A 120 -20.33 14.87 -0.52
N MET A 121 -20.09 14.57 -1.78
CA MET A 121 -19.81 13.21 -2.23
C MET A 121 -18.81 13.23 -3.38
N GLY A 122 -18.17 12.10 -3.62
CA GLY A 122 -17.23 12.00 -4.72
C GLY A 122 -17.01 10.58 -5.14
N VAL A 123 -16.60 10.47 -6.38
CA VAL A 123 -16.24 9.20 -7.03
C VAL A 123 -14.86 9.37 -7.63
N GLY A 124 -14.05 8.33 -7.55
CA GLY A 124 -12.73 8.30 -8.15
C GLY A 124 -12.43 6.94 -8.72
N VAL A 125 -11.58 6.93 -9.72
CA VAL A 125 -10.99 5.71 -10.28
C VAL A 125 -9.48 5.84 -10.22
N SER A 126 -8.81 4.73 -10.00
CA SER A 126 -7.35 4.66 -10.07
C SER A 126 -6.92 3.39 -10.79
N TYR A 127 -5.80 3.48 -11.49
CA TYR A 127 -5.21 2.37 -12.21
C TYR A 127 -3.71 2.31 -11.96
N GLY A 128 -3.19 1.11 -11.71
CA GLY A 128 -1.79 0.88 -11.40
C GLY A 128 -1.51 0.75 -9.91
N GLY A 129 -0.25 0.95 -9.49
CA GLY A 129 0.18 0.66 -8.14
C GLY A 129 0.15 -0.85 -7.84
N TYR A 130 -0.07 -1.19 -6.58
CA TYR A 130 -0.07 -2.60 -6.14
C TYR A 130 -1.37 -3.36 -6.45
N THR A 131 -2.42 -2.70 -6.91
CA THR A 131 -3.78 -3.25 -6.89
C THR A 131 -4.52 -3.21 -8.22
N GLY A 132 -3.93 -2.64 -9.25
CA GLY A 132 -4.57 -2.51 -10.57
C GLY A 132 -5.70 -1.48 -10.59
N LEU A 133 -6.84 -1.83 -11.19
CA LEU A 133 -8.01 -0.95 -11.29
C LEU A 133 -8.79 -0.93 -9.99
N ARG A 134 -9.09 0.27 -9.49
CA ARG A 134 -9.96 0.53 -8.33
C ARG A 134 -10.94 1.65 -8.60
N ALA A 135 -12.11 1.52 -8.02
CA ALA A 135 -13.11 2.59 -7.97
C ALA A 135 -13.40 2.93 -6.51
N ASN A 136 -13.35 4.21 -6.18
CA ASN A 136 -13.56 4.74 -4.84
C ASN A 136 -14.83 5.57 -4.82
N LEU A 137 -15.58 5.48 -3.73
CA LEU A 137 -16.77 6.29 -3.48
C LEU A 137 -16.69 6.83 -2.06
N TYR A 138 -17.07 8.09 -1.88
CA TYR A 138 -17.24 8.66 -0.56
C TYR A 138 -18.44 9.59 -0.49
N ALA A 139 -19.03 9.69 0.69
CA ALA A 139 -20.08 10.64 1.01
C ALA A 139 -19.82 11.21 2.42
N GLN A 140 -20.10 12.50 2.60
CA GLN A 140 -19.87 13.23 3.83
C GLN A 140 -21.02 14.19 4.08
N ALA A 141 -21.53 14.19 5.29
CA ALA A 141 -22.51 15.16 5.77
C ALA A 141 -21.94 15.98 6.93
N VAL A 142 -22.13 17.27 6.88
CA VAL A 142 -21.69 18.24 7.91
C VAL A 142 -22.92 18.92 8.46
N TRP A 143 -23.19 18.71 9.74
CA TRP A 143 -24.31 19.34 10.43
C TRP A 143 -23.81 20.12 11.65
N LYS A 144 -23.81 21.46 11.53
CA LYS A 144 -23.25 22.36 12.55
C LYS A 144 -21.78 21.98 12.85
N SER A 145 -21.53 21.56 14.08
CA SER A 145 -20.21 21.13 14.54
C SER A 145 -19.94 19.63 14.33
N PHE A 146 -20.92 18.86 13.88
CA PHE A 146 -20.82 17.42 13.67
C PHE A 146 -20.57 17.08 12.19
N ASN A 147 -19.65 16.18 11.95
CA ASN A 147 -19.31 15.72 10.61
C ASN A 147 -19.26 14.19 10.61
N ILE A 148 -20.01 13.59 9.69
CA ILE A 148 -20.05 12.15 9.45
C ILE A 148 -19.68 11.88 7.99
N GLY A 149 -18.78 10.93 7.78
CA GLY A 149 -18.35 10.54 6.45
C GLY A 149 -18.22 9.03 6.33
N ILE A 150 -18.58 8.51 5.17
CA ILE A 150 -18.36 7.12 4.78
C ILE A 150 -17.59 7.07 3.47
N ALA A 151 -16.64 6.17 3.36
CA ALA A 151 -15.89 5.96 2.13
C ALA A 151 -15.63 4.48 1.89
N THR A 152 -15.64 4.08 0.63
CA THR A 152 -15.14 2.77 0.22
C THR A 152 -13.94 2.96 -0.70
N SER A 153 -12.89 2.21 -0.45
CA SER A 153 -11.65 2.27 -1.25
C SER A 153 -11.70 1.36 -2.47
N ASP A 154 -12.64 0.45 -2.54
CA ASP A 154 -12.82 -0.46 -3.68
C ASP A 154 -14.28 -0.89 -3.83
N VAL A 155 -15.01 -0.14 -4.64
CA VAL A 155 -16.42 -0.46 -4.97
C VAL A 155 -16.51 -1.77 -5.73
N VAL A 156 -15.54 -2.05 -6.62
CA VAL A 156 -15.51 -3.27 -7.44
C VAL A 156 -15.34 -4.51 -6.57
N GLY A 157 -14.48 -4.44 -5.56
CA GLY A 157 -14.33 -5.50 -4.56
C GLY A 157 -15.57 -5.69 -3.70
N THR A 158 -16.26 -4.61 -3.34
CA THR A 158 -17.48 -4.65 -2.52
C THR A 158 -18.64 -5.36 -3.22
N ILE A 159 -18.73 -5.25 -4.54
CA ILE A 159 -19.77 -5.97 -5.34
C ILE A 159 -19.34 -7.38 -5.78
N GLY A 160 -18.25 -7.90 -5.23
CA GLY A 160 -17.83 -9.30 -5.41
C GLY A 160 -17.04 -9.61 -6.68
N VAL A 161 -16.69 -8.60 -7.48
CA VAL A 161 -15.92 -8.79 -8.73
C VAL A 161 -14.42 -8.57 -8.52
N GLY A 162 -14.01 -7.88 -7.45
CA GLY A 162 -12.62 -7.57 -7.13
C GLY A 162 -12.01 -8.47 -6.05
N LYS A 163 -10.71 -8.31 -5.83
CA LYS A 163 -9.93 -9.10 -4.86
C LYS A 163 -9.81 -8.46 -3.46
N GLY A 164 -10.54 -7.39 -3.20
CA GLY A 164 -10.49 -6.71 -1.92
C GLY A 164 -11.66 -5.75 -1.72
N TYR A 165 -11.96 -5.45 -0.48
CA TYR A 165 -12.95 -4.43 -0.12
C TYR A 165 -12.42 -3.62 1.06
N GLY A 166 -12.83 -2.37 1.13
CA GLY A 166 -12.49 -1.51 2.25
C GLY A 166 -13.57 -0.47 2.45
N CYS A 167 -14.04 -0.34 3.67
CA CYS A 167 -14.99 0.68 4.07
C CYS A 167 -14.42 1.43 5.27
N SER A 168 -14.58 2.74 5.29
CA SER A 168 -14.18 3.59 6.41
C SER A 168 -15.33 4.49 6.83
N LEU A 169 -15.46 4.66 8.14
CA LEU A 169 -16.39 5.61 8.76
C LEU A 169 -15.57 6.69 9.46
N ASN A 170 -15.86 7.93 9.17
CA ASN A 170 -15.25 9.09 9.83
C ASN A 170 -16.33 9.83 10.62
N LEU A 171 -16.06 10.07 11.90
CA LEU A 171 -16.89 10.88 12.78
C LEU A 171 -16.01 11.96 13.39
N SER A 172 -16.41 13.21 13.26
CA SER A 172 -15.69 14.32 13.92
C SER A 172 -16.64 15.36 14.47
N TYR A 173 -16.25 15.93 15.59
CA TYR A 173 -16.98 17.02 16.25
C TYR A 173 -16.03 18.20 16.45
N ARG A 174 -16.47 19.39 16.07
CA ARG A 174 -15.71 20.63 16.27
C ARG A 174 -16.30 21.38 17.47
N PHE A 175 -15.50 21.53 18.50
CA PHE A 175 -15.84 22.42 19.60
C PHE A 175 -15.69 23.87 19.12
N ASN A 176 -16.76 24.64 19.13
CA ASN A 176 -16.68 26.10 18.95
C ASN A 176 -16.45 26.70 20.34
N ASN A 177 -15.26 27.23 20.57
CA ASN A 177 -15.01 28.15 21.66
C ASN A 177 -15.52 29.53 21.28
#